data_0efe143d4b8867b27090fb61ba6973c0
#
_entry.id   0efe143d4b8867b27090fb61ba6973c0
#
_cell.length_a   1.000
_cell.length_b   1.000
_cell.length_c   1.000
_cell.angle_alpha   90.00
_cell.angle_beta   90.00
_cell.angle_gamma   90.00
#
_symmetry.space_group_name_H-M   'P 1'
#
loop_
_entity.id
_entity.type
_entity.pdbx_description
1 polymer ?
#
loop_
_entity_poly.entity_id
_entity_poly.type
_entity_poly.pdbx_seq_one_letter_code
_entity_poly.pdbx_strand_id
1 'polypeptide(L)'
;MNSDDIRSKFLNYFESIDHKILPSASLIPFDDTLLFTAAGMVPLKDFFSGHKEPSNPNMVSSQKCIRTVDIDIIGDTDRHLTFFEMLGNFSVGKYFKKEAITHSYNYITKELKISPEKLWFTVYKDDEESYEIWKDIICLLSQVSRQGRFVLPCTGDLLVFPFR
;
A
#
# COMPACT_ATOMS: atom_id res chain seq x y z
N MET A 1 19.36 2.11 6.30
CA MET A 1 18.61 1.74 5.08
C MET A 1 18.24 3.07 4.42
N ASN A 2 18.61 3.28 3.18
CA ASN A 2 18.26 4.48 2.41
C ASN A 2 16.98 4.25 1.59
N SER A 3 16.48 5.29 0.91
CA SER A 3 15.23 5.20 0.13
C SER A 3 15.33 4.21 -1.04
N ASP A 4 16.50 4.12 -1.68
CA ASP A 4 16.72 3.20 -2.80
C ASP A 4 16.69 1.73 -2.33
N ASP A 5 17.26 1.46 -1.14
CA ASP A 5 17.22 0.13 -0.53
C ASP A 5 15.78 -0.30 -0.23
N ILE A 6 14.96 0.61 0.31
CA ILE A 6 13.56 0.31 0.66
C ILE A 6 12.74 0.04 -0.60
N ARG A 7 12.89 0.90 -1.63
CA ARG A 7 12.22 0.74 -2.92
C ARG A 7 12.58 -0.61 -3.56
N SER A 8 13.88 -0.90 -3.64
CA SER A 8 14.36 -2.14 -4.24
C SER A 8 13.89 -3.38 -3.48
N LYS A 9 13.96 -3.36 -2.15
CA LYS A 9 13.46 -4.47 -1.32
C LYS A 9 11.97 -4.71 -1.51
N PHE A 10 11.17 -3.64 -1.58
CA PHE A 10 9.74 -3.76 -1.79
C PHE A 10 9.42 -4.40 -3.14
N LEU A 11 9.99 -3.88 -4.22
CA LEU A 11 9.76 -4.38 -5.56
C LEU A 11 10.23 -5.84 -5.70
N ASN A 12 11.45 -6.15 -5.24
CA ASN A 12 12.01 -7.50 -5.34
C ASN A 12 11.24 -8.52 -4.49
N TYR A 13 10.77 -8.12 -3.30
CA TYR A 13 9.95 -9.01 -2.46
C TYR A 13 8.67 -9.41 -3.18
N PHE A 14 7.93 -8.46 -3.71
CA PHE A 14 6.69 -8.75 -4.41
C PHE A 14 6.91 -9.46 -5.75
N GLU A 15 7.99 -9.14 -6.46
CA GLU A 15 8.38 -9.89 -7.66
C GLU A 15 8.65 -11.37 -7.34
N SER A 16 9.30 -11.67 -6.22
CA SER A 16 9.59 -13.04 -5.78
C SER A 16 8.35 -13.88 -5.47
N ILE A 17 7.20 -13.24 -5.29
CA ILE A 17 5.89 -13.87 -5.06
C ILE A 17 4.89 -13.59 -6.19
N ASP A 18 5.39 -13.59 -7.42
CA ASP A 18 4.62 -13.52 -8.68
C ASP A 18 3.87 -12.21 -8.93
N HIS A 19 4.44 -11.07 -8.50
CA HIS A 19 3.94 -9.76 -8.90
C HIS A 19 4.79 -9.19 -10.03
N LYS A 20 4.14 -8.64 -11.05
CA LYS A 20 4.81 -7.94 -12.13
C LYS A 20 5.18 -6.53 -11.70
N ILE A 21 6.47 -6.19 -11.77
CA ILE A 21 6.93 -4.82 -11.54
C ILE A 21 6.41 -3.91 -12.67
N LEU A 22 5.73 -2.85 -12.28
CA LEU A 22 5.28 -1.79 -13.19
C LEU A 22 6.15 -0.55 -13.01
N PRO A 23 6.52 0.13 -14.11
CA PRO A 23 7.18 1.43 -14.01
C PRO A 23 6.23 2.46 -13.42
N SER A 24 6.80 3.50 -12.78
CA SER A 24 6.01 4.66 -12.37
C SER A 24 5.36 5.32 -13.58
N ALA A 25 4.05 5.48 -13.54
CA ALA A 25 3.31 6.19 -14.57
C ALA A 25 3.58 7.71 -14.51
N SER A 26 3.15 8.44 -15.55
CA SER A 26 3.21 9.89 -15.60
C SER A 26 2.50 10.52 -14.39
N LEU A 27 3.04 11.65 -13.91
CA LEU A 27 2.38 12.49 -12.92
C LEU A 27 1.14 13.21 -13.47
N ILE A 28 1.07 13.36 -14.79
CA ILE A 28 -0.14 13.82 -15.49
C ILE A 28 -0.93 12.57 -15.87
N PRO A 29 -2.08 12.32 -15.22
CA PRO A 29 -2.89 11.13 -15.47
C PRO A 29 -3.59 11.19 -16.83
N PHE A 30 -4.02 10.03 -17.33
CA PHE A 30 -4.91 9.95 -18.51
C PHE A 30 -6.37 10.21 -18.14
N ASP A 31 -6.70 10.31 -16.85
CA ASP A 31 -8.03 10.61 -16.35
C ASP A 31 -8.20 12.12 -16.22
N ASP A 32 -8.95 12.73 -17.13
CA ASP A 32 -9.19 14.18 -17.19
C ASP A 32 -9.90 14.74 -15.95
N THR A 33 -10.40 13.89 -15.07
CA THR A 33 -11.01 14.29 -13.78
C THR A 33 -9.97 14.57 -12.70
N LEU A 34 -8.70 14.24 -12.94
CA LEU A 34 -7.60 14.38 -11.99
C LEU A 34 -6.52 15.30 -12.56
N LEU A 35 -6.06 16.26 -11.75
CA LEU A 35 -4.93 17.14 -12.12
C LEU A 35 -3.59 16.38 -12.11
N PHE A 36 -3.41 15.50 -11.10
CA PHE A 36 -2.17 14.75 -10.91
C PHE A 36 -2.45 13.31 -10.51
N THR A 37 -1.47 12.45 -10.77
CA THR A 37 -1.47 11.09 -10.23
C THR A 37 -1.21 11.15 -8.72
N ALA A 38 -2.28 11.05 -7.95
CA ALA A 38 -2.28 11.22 -6.50
C ALA A 38 -2.11 9.93 -5.71
N ALA A 39 -2.14 8.77 -6.38
CA ALA A 39 -2.02 7.44 -5.75
C ALA A 39 -1.51 6.39 -6.76
N GLY A 40 -0.91 5.32 -6.23
CA GLY A 40 -0.43 4.20 -7.03
C GLY A 40 -1.53 3.47 -7.80
N MET A 41 -2.77 3.53 -7.33
CA MET A 41 -3.92 2.90 -7.99
C MET A 41 -4.45 3.69 -9.20
N VAL A 42 -4.16 4.99 -9.30
CA VAL A 42 -4.69 5.84 -10.39
C VAL A 42 -4.39 5.27 -11.79
N PRO A 43 -3.15 4.84 -12.12
CA PRO A 43 -2.85 4.26 -13.42
C PRO A 43 -3.50 2.89 -13.67
N LEU A 44 -3.99 2.23 -12.61
CA LEU A 44 -4.55 0.87 -12.64
C LEU A 44 -6.08 0.85 -12.63
N LYS A 45 -6.73 2.03 -12.61
CA LYS A 45 -8.18 2.18 -12.49
C LYS A 45 -8.96 1.33 -13.51
N ASP A 46 -8.50 1.28 -14.75
CA ASP A 46 -9.13 0.50 -15.82
C ASP A 46 -9.13 -1.02 -15.53
N PHE A 47 -8.11 -1.54 -14.86
CA PHE A 47 -8.03 -2.95 -14.48
C PHE A 47 -9.02 -3.27 -13.35
N PHE A 48 -9.11 -2.40 -12.35
CA PHE A 48 -10.04 -2.58 -11.23
C PHE A 48 -11.50 -2.35 -11.61
N SER A 49 -11.77 -1.49 -12.60
CA SER A 49 -13.12 -1.29 -13.14
C SER A 49 -13.54 -2.35 -14.16
N GLY A 50 -12.66 -3.26 -14.55
CA GLY A 50 -12.93 -4.31 -15.54
C GLY A 50 -12.95 -3.80 -16.99
N HIS A 51 -12.53 -2.57 -17.26
CA HIS A 51 -12.43 -2.03 -18.62
C HIS A 51 -11.26 -2.63 -19.41
N LYS A 52 -10.22 -3.07 -18.71
CA LYS A 52 -9.03 -3.72 -19.30
C LYS A 52 -8.61 -4.91 -18.45
N GLU A 53 -8.07 -5.92 -19.11
CA GLU A 53 -7.44 -7.05 -18.42
C GLU A 53 -5.93 -6.77 -18.25
N PRO A 54 -5.37 -6.94 -17.03
CA PRO A 54 -3.95 -6.80 -16.83
C PRO A 54 -3.21 -8.02 -17.39
N SER A 55 -1.99 -7.82 -17.91
CA SER A 55 -1.15 -8.92 -18.40
C SER A 55 -0.67 -9.87 -17.29
N ASN A 56 -0.61 -9.39 -16.05
CA ASN A 56 -0.47 -10.16 -14.82
C ASN A 56 -1.44 -9.55 -13.80
N PRO A 57 -2.32 -10.34 -13.18
CA PRO A 57 -3.27 -9.84 -12.21
C PRO A 57 -2.62 -9.36 -10.91
N ASN A 58 -1.41 -9.83 -10.59
CA ASN A 58 -0.62 -9.34 -9.46
C ASN A 58 0.42 -8.34 -9.95
N MET A 59 0.42 -7.16 -9.40
CA MET A 59 1.28 -6.05 -9.82
C MET A 59 1.90 -5.36 -8.62
N VAL A 60 3.09 -4.81 -8.81
CA VAL A 60 3.79 -4.02 -7.80
C VAL A 60 4.42 -2.79 -8.44
N SER A 61 4.39 -1.66 -7.77
CA SER A 61 5.02 -0.42 -8.26
C SER A 61 5.54 0.46 -7.14
N SER A 62 6.50 1.32 -7.48
CA SER A 62 6.86 2.50 -6.72
C SER A 62 6.40 3.71 -7.54
N GLN A 63 5.17 4.17 -7.29
CA GLN A 63 4.53 5.23 -8.06
C GLN A 63 4.87 6.59 -7.49
N LYS A 64 5.41 7.48 -8.32
CA LYS A 64 5.56 8.90 -8.01
C LYS A 64 4.19 9.58 -8.01
N CYS A 65 3.90 10.31 -6.93
CA CYS A 65 2.60 10.92 -6.70
C CYS A 65 2.73 12.40 -6.32
N ILE A 66 1.72 13.18 -6.71
CA ILE A 66 1.57 14.58 -6.27
C ILE A 66 0.19 14.73 -5.61
N ARG A 67 0.18 15.31 -4.40
CA ARG A 67 -1.03 15.75 -3.69
C ARG A 67 -0.89 17.20 -3.29
N THR A 68 -1.92 17.98 -3.59
CA THR A 68 -1.98 19.43 -3.29
C THR A 68 -3.03 19.77 -2.24
N VAL A 69 -3.76 18.78 -1.74
CA VAL A 69 -4.89 18.99 -0.80
C VAL A 69 -4.43 19.63 0.51
N ASP A 70 -3.23 19.25 0.98
CA ASP A 70 -2.67 19.70 2.25
C ASP A 70 -1.57 20.76 2.06
N ILE A 71 -1.60 21.52 0.95
CA ILE A 71 -0.52 22.45 0.60
C ILE A 71 -0.29 23.51 1.67
N ASP A 72 -1.35 23.92 2.35
CA ASP A 72 -1.31 24.97 3.38
C ASP A 72 -0.59 24.52 4.66
N ILE A 73 -0.44 23.21 4.89
CA ILE A 73 0.21 22.66 6.09
C ILE A 73 1.57 22.01 5.76
N ILE A 74 2.01 22.09 4.51
CA ILE A 74 3.32 21.59 4.11
C ILE A 74 4.41 22.47 4.70
N GLY A 75 5.31 21.85 5.47
CA GLY A 75 6.37 22.53 6.21
C GLY A 75 6.02 22.74 7.68
N ASP A 76 4.74 22.75 8.07
CA ASP A 76 4.31 22.82 9.46
C ASP A 76 4.42 21.46 10.16
N THR A 77 4.42 20.39 9.41
CA THR A 77 4.56 19.03 9.91
C THR A 77 5.61 18.24 9.12
N ASP A 78 6.26 17.31 9.79
CA ASP A 78 7.26 16.42 9.17
C ASP A 78 6.66 15.37 8.23
N ARG A 79 5.34 15.27 8.12
CA ARG A 79 4.63 14.15 7.49
C ARG A 79 3.86 14.51 6.24
N HIS A 80 3.56 15.79 6.01
CA HIS A 80 2.84 16.25 4.83
C HIS A 80 3.83 16.67 3.74
N LEU A 81 3.77 15.98 2.61
CA LEU A 81 4.63 16.20 1.45
C LEU A 81 3.75 16.34 0.21
N THR A 82 4.09 17.29 -0.67
CA THR A 82 3.40 17.46 -1.95
C THR A 82 3.79 16.38 -2.94
N PHE A 83 5.07 16.02 -2.99
CA PHE A 83 5.62 14.99 -3.87
C PHE A 83 6.20 13.85 -3.04
N PHE A 84 5.80 12.61 -3.38
CA PHE A 84 6.22 11.41 -2.68
C PHE A 84 6.15 10.18 -3.59
N GLU A 85 6.72 9.08 -3.16
CA GLU A 85 6.57 7.78 -3.80
C GLU A 85 5.63 6.91 -2.96
N MET A 86 4.71 6.24 -3.66
CA MET A 86 3.79 5.28 -3.06
C MET A 86 4.20 3.88 -3.49
N LEU A 87 4.62 3.07 -2.52
CA LEU A 87 4.89 1.66 -2.71
C LEU A 87 3.58 0.90 -2.66
N GLY A 88 3.17 0.29 -3.77
CA GLY A 88 1.88 -0.38 -3.90
C GLY A 88 2.02 -1.77 -4.49
N ASN A 89 1.36 -2.75 -3.86
CA ASN A 89 1.11 -4.08 -4.41
C ASN A 89 -0.39 -4.22 -4.67
N PHE A 90 -0.73 -4.80 -5.80
CA PHE A 90 -2.09 -4.85 -6.31
C PHE A 90 -2.43 -6.25 -6.78
N SER A 91 -3.67 -6.68 -6.55
CA SER A 91 -4.19 -7.95 -7.05
C SER A 91 -5.56 -7.76 -7.68
N VAL A 92 -5.70 -8.09 -8.96
CA VAL A 92 -6.95 -8.02 -9.70
C VAL A 92 -7.54 -9.42 -9.77
N GLY A 93 -8.39 -9.77 -8.78
CA GLY A 93 -9.14 -11.03 -8.74
C GLY A 93 -8.31 -12.28 -8.42
N LYS A 94 -7.06 -12.17 -7.91
CA LYS A 94 -6.24 -13.34 -7.55
C LYS A 94 -6.23 -13.61 -6.06
N TYR A 95 -5.93 -12.61 -5.24
CA TYR A 95 -5.96 -12.75 -3.79
C TYR A 95 -6.69 -11.57 -3.15
N PHE A 96 -7.06 -11.71 -1.90
CA PHE A 96 -7.77 -10.68 -1.14
C PHE A 96 -7.15 -10.50 0.25
N LYS A 97 -7.94 -10.35 1.31
CA LYS A 97 -7.49 -9.94 2.64
C LYS A 97 -6.40 -10.84 3.24
N LYS A 98 -6.60 -12.16 3.23
CA LYS A 98 -5.71 -13.09 3.92
C LYS A 98 -4.28 -13.04 3.39
N GLU A 99 -4.14 -13.15 2.09
CA GLU A 99 -2.83 -13.11 1.43
C GLU A 99 -2.22 -11.71 1.52
N ALA A 100 -3.02 -10.63 1.32
CA ALA A 100 -2.55 -9.26 1.44
C ALA A 100 -1.98 -8.97 2.84
N ILE A 101 -2.68 -9.36 3.89
CA ILE A 101 -2.23 -9.24 5.28
C ILE A 101 -0.95 -10.04 5.50
N THR A 102 -0.92 -11.29 5.02
CA THR A 102 0.25 -12.17 5.16
C THR A 102 1.47 -11.60 4.44
N HIS A 103 1.32 -11.09 3.22
CA HIS A 103 2.40 -10.46 2.46
C HIS A 103 2.92 -9.20 3.16
N SER A 104 2.04 -8.34 3.63
CA SER A 104 2.41 -7.12 4.35
C SER A 104 3.17 -7.43 5.63
N TYR A 105 2.70 -8.38 6.42
CA TYR A 105 3.36 -8.81 7.65
C TYR A 105 4.75 -9.39 7.38
N ASN A 106 4.86 -10.28 6.41
CA ASN A 106 6.13 -10.89 6.02
C ASN A 106 7.13 -9.84 5.50
N TYR A 107 6.68 -8.90 4.68
CA TYR A 107 7.54 -7.82 4.19
C TYR A 107 8.10 -6.99 5.34
N ILE A 108 7.25 -6.53 6.25
CA ILE A 108 7.67 -5.68 7.38
C ILE A 108 8.61 -6.44 8.33
N THR A 109 8.28 -7.68 8.67
CA THR A 109 9.03 -8.42 9.70
C THR A 109 10.26 -9.12 9.15
N LYS A 110 10.21 -9.69 7.94
CA LYS A 110 11.30 -10.48 7.36
C LYS A 110 12.23 -9.64 6.50
N GLU A 111 11.68 -8.77 5.64
CA GLU A 111 12.49 -7.97 4.72
C GLU A 111 13.00 -6.68 5.37
N LEU A 112 12.12 -5.91 6.01
CA LEU A 112 12.51 -4.71 6.74
C LEU A 112 13.10 -5.01 8.13
N LYS A 113 12.92 -6.23 8.64
CA LYS A 113 13.40 -6.69 9.95
C LYS A 113 12.92 -5.82 11.12
N ILE A 114 11.68 -5.31 10.99
CA ILE A 114 11.04 -4.59 12.09
C ILE A 114 10.46 -5.62 13.06
N SER A 115 10.83 -5.49 14.34
CA SER A 115 10.32 -6.40 15.38
C SER A 115 8.80 -6.32 15.47
N PRO A 116 8.09 -7.46 15.50
CA PRO A 116 6.63 -7.48 15.66
C PRO A 116 6.12 -6.69 16.87
N GLU A 117 6.89 -6.63 17.96
CA GLU A 117 6.55 -5.88 19.17
C GLU A 117 6.41 -4.37 18.95
N LYS A 118 7.00 -3.84 17.87
CA LYS A 118 6.93 -2.42 17.51
C LYS A 118 5.77 -2.10 16.56
N LEU A 119 5.00 -3.11 16.15
CA LEU A 119 3.93 -2.97 15.17
C LEU A 119 2.58 -2.83 15.87
N TRP A 120 1.74 -1.97 15.32
CA TRP A 120 0.34 -1.82 15.70
C TRP A 120 -0.52 -2.05 14.47
N PHE A 121 -1.57 -2.84 14.63
CA PHE A 121 -2.48 -3.20 13.55
C PHE A 121 -3.86 -2.63 13.87
N THR A 122 -4.46 -1.99 12.88
CA THR A 122 -5.80 -1.43 13.02
C THR A 122 -6.73 -2.08 12.01
N VAL A 123 -7.91 -2.45 12.46
CA VAL A 123 -8.98 -2.97 11.60
C VAL A 123 -10.22 -2.12 11.78
N TYR A 124 -11.05 -2.06 10.74
CA TYR A 124 -12.35 -1.42 10.87
C TYR A 124 -13.21 -2.19 11.88
N LYS A 125 -14.01 -1.50 12.68
CA LYS A 125 -14.75 -2.08 13.83
C LYS A 125 -15.62 -3.28 13.45
N ASP A 126 -16.21 -3.26 12.25
CA ASP A 126 -17.14 -4.28 11.75
C ASP A 126 -16.45 -5.29 10.79
N ASP A 127 -15.12 -5.20 10.59
CA ASP A 127 -14.35 -6.13 9.76
C ASP A 127 -13.80 -7.28 10.60
N GLU A 128 -14.67 -8.23 10.91
CA GLU A 128 -14.34 -9.42 11.69
C GLU A 128 -13.34 -10.32 10.96
N GLU A 129 -13.46 -10.44 9.64
CA GLU A 129 -12.56 -11.26 8.84
C GLU A 129 -11.11 -10.81 8.97
N SER A 130 -10.82 -9.52 8.76
CA SER A 130 -9.46 -8.99 8.92
C SER A 130 -8.97 -9.11 10.36
N TYR A 131 -9.86 -8.95 11.34
CA TYR A 131 -9.49 -9.11 12.74
C TYR A 131 -9.04 -10.53 13.07
N GLU A 132 -9.80 -11.54 12.65
CA GLU A 132 -9.45 -12.96 12.88
C GLU A 132 -8.17 -13.34 12.11
N ILE A 133 -7.99 -12.86 10.87
CA ILE A 133 -6.75 -13.10 10.11
C ILE A 133 -5.53 -12.54 10.87
N TRP A 134 -5.62 -11.34 11.42
CA TRP A 134 -4.54 -10.78 12.22
C TRP A 134 -4.27 -11.57 13.48
N LYS A 135 -5.29 -12.04 14.18
CA LYS A 135 -5.14 -12.90 15.35
C LYS A 135 -4.39 -14.19 15.05
N ASP A 136 -4.66 -14.80 13.90
CA ASP A 136 -3.99 -16.03 13.49
C ASP A 136 -2.50 -15.81 13.16
N ILE A 137 -2.15 -14.64 12.67
CA ILE A 137 -0.78 -14.31 12.23
C ILE A 137 0.07 -13.78 13.40
N ILE A 138 -0.54 -13.03 14.33
CA ILE A 138 0.16 -12.31 15.39
C ILE A 138 -0.08 -13.00 16.73
N CYS A 139 0.99 -13.45 17.37
CA CYS A 139 0.90 -14.03 18.72
C CYS A 139 0.53 -13.00 19.82
N LEU A 140 0.59 -11.69 19.53
CA LEU A 140 0.36 -10.59 20.49
C LEU A 140 -0.96 -9.86 20.18
N LEU A 141 -2.08 -10.40 20.65
CA LEU A 141 -3.44 -9.83 20.45
C LEU A 141 -3.59 -8.37 20.93
N SER A 142 -2.78 -7.93 21.88
CA SER A 142 -2.82 -6.54 22.38
C SER A 142 -2.43 -5.48 21.35
N GLN A 143 -1.85 -5.88 20.23
CA GLN A 143 -1.43 -4.98 19.14
C GLN A 143 -2.48 -4.80 18.06
N VAL A 144 -3.61 -5.54 18.12
CA VAL A 144 -4.71 -5.36 17.16
C VAL A 144 -5.80 -4.51 17.81
N SER A 145 -6.03 -3.33 17.25
CA SER A 145 -7.08 -2.41 17.72
C SER A 145 -8.19 -2.23 16.68
N ARG A 146 -9.44 -2.19 17.15
CA ARG A 146 -10.60 -1.87 16.31
C ARG A 146 -10.85 -0.37 16.34
N GLN A 147 -10.90 0.25 15.17
CA GLN A 147 -11.16 1.69 15.06
C GLN A 147 -12.48 1.96 14.33
N GLY A 148 -13.29 2.87 14.90
CA GLY A 148 -14.58 3.27 14.35
C GLY A 148 -14.54 4.31 13.23
N ARG A 149 -13.36 4.86 12.89
CA ARG A 149 -13.17 5.73 11.72
C ARG A 149 -12.61 4.93 10.57
N PHE A 150 -13.04 5.30 9.37
CA PHE A 150 -12.52 4.78 8.11
C PHE A 150 -10.98 4.88 8.09
N VAL A 151 -10.33 3.83 8.55
CA VAL A 151 -9.07 3.43 7.94
C VAL A 151 -9.56 2.65 6.73
N LEU A 152 -9.18 3.05 5.54
CA LEU A 152 -9.57 2.37 4.30
C LEU A 152 -9.53 0.87 4.54
N PRO A 153 -10.60 0.12 4.21
CA PRO A 153 -10.55 -1.33 4.32
C PRO A 153 -9.26 -1.79 3.64
N CYS A 154 -8.62 -2.82 4.17
CA CYS A 154 -7.48 -3.46 3.53
C CYS A 154 -7.95 -4.11 2.23
N THR A 155 -8.39 -3.30 1.28
CA THR A 155 -8.40 -3.63 -0.13
C THR A 155 -6.95 -3.53 -0.53
N GLY A 156 -6.21 -4.62 -0.58
CA GLY A 156 -4.88 -4.80 -1.18
C GLY A 156 -3.91 -3.63 -1.29
N ASP A 157 -4.20 -2.53 -0.69
CA ASP A 157 -3.57 -1.26 -0.91
C ASP A 157 -2.97 -0.71 0.37
N LEU A 158 -1.71 -0.51 0.31
CA LEU A 158 -1.03 0.58 0.95
C LEU A 158 -0.18 0.27 2.19
N LEU A 159 1.07 -0.04 1.92
CA LEU A 159 2.13 0.48 2.76
C LEU A 159 2.49 1.87 2.20
N VAL A 160 1.92 2.94 2.75
CA VAL A 160 2.36 4.31 2.46
C VAL A 160 3.50 4.63 3.40
N PHE A 161 4.70 4.67 2.86
CA PHE A 161 5.83 5.25 3.57
C PHE A 161 6.06 6.66 3.02
N PRO A 162 5.90 7.71 3.83
CA PRO A 162 6.43 9.01 3.48
C PRO A 162 7.95 8.95 3.58
N PHE A 163 8.65 9.08 2.46
CA PHE A 163 10.11 9.24 2.43
C PHE A 163 10.45 10.70 2.21
N ARG A 164 11.42 11.18 3.01
CA ARG A 164 12.17 12.40 2.73
C ARG A 164 13.31 12.11 1.78
#